data_b70501f4895fb84f91d6cf54b3e97e0e
#
_entry.id   b70501f4895fb84f91d6cf54b3e97e0e
#
_cell.length_a   1.000
_cell.length_b   1.000
_cell.length_c   1.000
_cell.angle_alpha   90.00
_cell.angle_beta   90.00
_cell.angle_gamma   90.00
#
_symmetry.space_group_name_H-M   'P 1'
#
loop_
_entity.id
_entity.type
_entity.pdbx_description
1 polymer ?
#
loop_
_entity_poly.entity_id
_entity_poly.type
_entity_poly.pdbx_seq_one_letter_code
_entity_poly.pdbx_strand_id
1 'polypeptide(L)'
;RELRGLGVANVTMLYRGRREVMSGYVHELAAAQSEGVAVEWQSVATAFAGEGRVQRVSCLRLDDAKRPIAGSAFTLEADLVLMAIGQSKLNAMFAGFHGVEFDHGQIRVNHHGFTGRKGWYAGGDCTNDGKEVVNAAAEGKRAAHAIDAVLSGAHHHA
;
A
#
# COMPACT_ATOMS: atom_id res chain seq x y z
N ARG A 1 -10.03 11.45 -5.69
CA ARG A 1 -9.97 12.80 -6.28
C ARG A 1 -9.98 12.70 -7.80
N GLU A 2 -9.10 11.93 -8.42
CA GLU A 2 -9.03 11.78 -9.89
C GLU A 2 -10.38 11.46 -10.53
N LEU A 3 -11.13 10.50 -9.96
CA LEU A 3 -12.46 10.15 -10.46
C LEU A 3 -13.44 11.36 -10.44
N ARG A 4 -13.37 12.18 -9.39
CA ARG A 4 -14.17 13.43 -9.34
C ARG A 4 -13.74 14.41 -10.42
N GLY A 5 -12.42 14.56 -10.63
CA GLY A 5 -11.85 15.37 -11.70
C GLY A 5 -12.25 14.91 -13.10
N LEU A 6 -12.47 13.61 -13.29
CA LEU A 6 -12.97 13.02 -14.53
C LEU A 6 -14.51 13.14 -14.69
N GLY A 7 -15.20 13.78 -13.75
CA GLY A 7 -16.66 14.00 -13.85
C GLY A 7 -17.52 12.88 -13.26
N VAL A 8 -16.95 11.91 -12.53
CA VAL A 8 -17.73 10.87 -11.86
C VAL A 8 -18.58 11.50 -10.76
N ALA A 9 -19.89 11.39 -10.86
CA ALA A 9 -20.84 12.10 -10.00
C ALA A 9 -20.79 11.63 -8.55
N ASN A 10 -20.67 10.32 -8.33
CA ASN A 10 -20.68 9.73 -6.98
C ASN A 10 -19.42 8.90 -6.78
N VAL A 11 -18.60 9.28 -5.81
CA VAL A 11 -17.40 8.53 -5.43
C VAL A 11 -17.48 8.26 -3.94
N THR A 12 -17.45 6.98 -3.55
CA THR A 12 -17.49 6.55 -2.16
C THR A 12 -16.25 5.72 -1.86
N MET A 13 -15.52 6.09 -0.83
CA MET A 13 -14.40 5.31 -0.29
C MET A 13 -14.88 4.48 0.90
N LEU A 14 -14.71 3.15 0.83
CA LEU A 14 -14.87 2.27 1.98
C LEU A 14 -13.53 2.15 2.71
N TYR A 15 -13.53 2.42 4.01
CA TYR A 15 -12.35 2.28 4.85
C TYR A 15 -12.64 1.46 6.11
N ARG A 16 -11.83 0.43 6.33
CA ARG A 16 -12.04 -0.54 7.43
C ARG A 16 -11.71 0.00 8.84
N GLY A 17 -11.05 1.13 8.93
CA GLY A 17 -10.69 1.76 10.19
C GLY A 17 -11.49 3.02 10.46
N ARG A 18 -11.21 3.64 11.61
CA ARG A 18 -11.69 4.97 11.95
C ARG A 18 -10.84 6.05 11.27
N ARG A 19 -11.39 7.26 11.20
CA ARG A 19 -10.69 8.42 10.61
C ARG A 19 -9.34 8.70 11.29
N GLU A 20 -9.31 8.60 12.62
CA GLU A 20 -8.16 8.96 13.47
C GLU A 20 -6.96 8.02 13.27
N VAL A 21 -7.22 6.81 12.78
CA VAL A 21 -6.17 5.79 12.55
C VAL A 21 -5.88 5.55 11.07
N MET A 22 -6.37 6.42 10.21
CA MET A 22 -6.11 6.34 8.77
C MET A 22 -4.64 6.70 8.49
N SER A 23 -3.94 5.85 7.76
CA SER A 23 -2.53 6.02 7.42
C SER A 23 -2.25 7.03 6.29
N GLY A 24 -3.30 7.54 5.64
CA GLY A 24 -3.17 8.55 4.57
C GLY A 24 -2.96 9.96 5.12
N TYR A 25 -2.55 10.86 4.23
CA TYR A 25 -2.37 12.27 4.57
C TYR A 25 -3.71 12.97 4.85
N VAL A 26 -3.82 13.60 6.02
CA VAL A 26 -5.06 14.29 6.46
C VAL A 26 -5.52 15.36 5.47
N HIS A 27 -4.59 16.09 4.87
CA HIS A 27 -4.90 17.13 3.89
C HIS A 27 -5.44 16.56 2.57
N GLU A 28 -4.99 15.38 2.14
CA GLU A 28 -5.52 14.71 0.94
C GLU A 28 -6.95 14.20 1.16
N LEU A 29 -7.21 13.62 2.35
CA LEU A 29 -8.56 13.24 2.74
C LEU A 29 -9.50 14.44 2.78
N ALA A 30 -9.07 15.55 3.40
CA ALA A 30 -9.87 16.78 3.47
C ALA A 30 -10.16 17.33 2.07
N ALA A 31 -9.17 17.35 1.18
CA ALA A 31 -9.34 17.75 -0.21
C ALA A 31 -10.32 16.83 -0.96
N ALA A 32 -10.19 15.51 -0.80
CA ALA A 32 -11.11 14.56 -1.42
C ALA A 32 -12.56 14.79 -0.95
N GLN A 33 -12.77 15.00 0.34
CA GLN A 33 -14.11 15.29 0.90
C GLN A 33 -14.67 16.63 0.41
N SER A 34 -13.83 17.68 0.29
CA SER A 34 -14.26 18.97 -0.27
C SER A 34 -14.65 18.88 -1.75
N GLU A 35 -14.09 17.91 -2.49
CA GLU A 35 -14.43 17.60 -3.87
C GLU A 35 -15.64 16.65 -3.99
N GLY A 36 -16.29 16.30 -2.87
CA GLY A 36 -17.52 15.50 -2.84
C GLY A 36 -17.29 13.98 -2.80
N VAL A 37 -16.12 13.51 -2.36
CA VAL A 37 -15.89 12.09 -2.07
C VAL A 37 -16.53 11.75 -0.73
N ALA A 38 -17.48 10.82 -0.73
CA ALA A 38 -18.04 10.25 0.49
C ALA A 38 -17.10 9.19 1.09
N VAL A 39 -17.15 9.03 2.42
CA VAL A 39 -16.34 8.02 3.11
C VAL A 39 -17.21 7.20 4.05
N GLU A 40 -17.23 5.90 3.84
CA GLU A 40 -17.85 4.91 4.72
C GLU A 40 -16.78 4.33 5.65
N TRP A 41 -16.69 4.88 6.84
CA TRP A 41 -15.74 4.45 7.88
C TRP A 41 -16.14 3.12 8.50
N GLN A 42 -15.17 2.41 9.06
CA GLN A 42 -15.38 1.13 9.74
C GLN A 42 -16.27 0.19 8.91
N SER A 43 -15.98 0.09 7.62
CA SER A 43 -16.80 -0.66 6.67
C SER A 43 -15.94 -1.52 5.76
N VAL A 44 -16.46 -2.68 5.39
CA VAL A 44 -15.81 -3.61 4.47
C VAL A 44 -16.81 -4.13 3.44
N ALA A 45 -16.37 -4.25 2.19
CA ALA A 45 -17.11 -4.94 1.16
C ALA A 45 -17.04 -6.47 1.41
N THR A 46 -18.17 -7.14 1.29
CA THR A 46 -18.28 -8.60 1.49
C THR A 46 -18.64 -9.35 0.22
N ALA A 47 -19.34 -8.70 -0.70
CA ALA A 47 -19.70 -9.29 -1.98
C ALA A 47 -19.96 -8.21 -3.04
N PHE A 48 -19.76 -8.59 -4.30
CA PHE A 48 -20.11 -7.80 -5.47
C PHE A 48 -21.17 -8.54 -6.26
N ALA A 49 -22.20 -7.85 -6.72
CA ALA A 49 -23.30 -8.43 -7.48
C ALA A 49 -23.68 -7.56 -8.69
N GLY A 50 -24.16 -8.20 -9.75
CA GLY A 50 -24.64 -7.56 -10.96
C GLY A 50 -24.67 -8.54 -12.15
N GLU A 51 -25.23 -8.11 -13.26
CA GLU A 51 -25.31 -8.89 -14.49
C GLU A 51 -24.32 -8.31 -15.52
N GLY A 52 -23.27 -9.08 -15.82
CA GLY A 52 -22.19 -8.68 -16.75
C GLY A 52 -21.27 -7.55 -16.23
N ARG A 53 -21.70 -6.79 -15.24
CA ARG A 53 -20.92 -5.73 -14.56
C ARG A 53 -21.35 -5.61 -13.10
N VAL A 54 -20.52 -4.98 -12.27
CA VAL A 54 -20.93 -4.66 -10.90
C VAL A 54 -22.07 -3.65 -10.90
N GLN A 55 -23.06 -3.89 -10.06
CA GLN A 55 -24.20 -3.01 -9.84
C GLN A 55 -24.42 -2.72 -8.36
N ARG A 56 -23.96 -3.62 -7.48
CA ARG A 56 -24.13 -3.53 -6.03
C ARG A 56 -22.93 -4.07 -5.31
N VAL A 57 -22.62 -3.45 -4.18
CA VAL A 57 -21.61 -3.88 -3.24
C VAL A 57 -22.28 -4.13 -1.89
N SER A 58 -22.27 -5.38 -1.43
CA SER A 58 -22.72 -5.71 -0.08
C SER A 58 -21.62 -5.38 0.92
N CYS A 59 -21.99 -4.73 2.01
CA CYS A 59 -21.05 -4.23 3.01
C CYS A 59 -21.48 -4.61 4.43
N LEU A 60 -20.52 -4.64 5.35
CA LEU A 60 -20.74 -4.74 6.78
C LEU A 60 -20.03 -3.62 7.51
N ARG A 61 -20.59 -3.18 8.65
CA ARG A 61 -19.89 -2.31 9.60
C ARG A 61 -18.94 -3.14 10.45
N LEU A 62 -17.87 -2.51 10.89
CA LEU A 62 -16.84 -3.10 11.73
C LEU A 62 -16.78 -2.39 13.09
N ASP A 63 -16.45 -3.15 14.13
CA ASP A 63 -16.12 -2.57 15.44
C ASP A 63 -14.68 -1.99 15.45
N ASP A 64 -14.27 -1.43 16.57
CA ASP A 64 -12.93 -0.85 16.76
C ASP A 64 -11.80 -1.88 16.59
N ALA A 65 -12.08 -3.15 16.82
CA ALA A 65 -11.16 -4.26 16.59
C ALA A 65 -11.21 -4.78 15.14
N LYS A 66 -11.92 -4.07 14.24
CA LYS A 66 -12.13 -4.42 12.83
C LYS A 66 -12.87 -5.75 12.62
N ARG A 67 -13.71 -6.16 13.59
CA ARG A 67 -14.55 -7.36 13.48
C ARG A 67 -15.93 -6.97 12.97
N PRO A 68 -16.56 -7.80 12.10
CA PRO A 68 -17.90 -7.54 11.59
C PRO A 68 -18.94 -7.45 12.72
N ILE A 69 -19.79 -6.44 12.67
CA ILE A 69 -20.91 -6.26 13.58
C ILE A 69 -22.11 -7.03 13.01
N ALA A 70 -22.67 -7.94 13.77
CA ALA A 70 -23.85 -8.70 13.36
C ALA A 70 -25.03 -7.77 13.08
N GLY A 71 -25.79 -8.02 12.01
CA GLY A 71 -26.95 -7.24 11.62
C GLY A 71 -26.63 -5.85 11.03
N SER A 72 -25.37 -5.50 10.79
CA SER A 72 -24.96 -4.21 10.27
C SER A 72 -24.83 -4.16 8.73
N ALA A 73 -25.36 -5.18 8.05
CA ALA A 73 -25.30 -5.25 6.60
C ALA A 73 -25.97 -4.05 5.91
N PHE A 74 -25.31 -3.51 4.90
CA PHE A 74 -25.86 -2.48 4.04
C PHE A 74 -25.36 -2.67 2.61
N THR A 75 -25.99 -2.00 1.65
CA THR A 75 -25.64 -2.10 0.24
C THR A 75 -25.35 -0.73 -0.33
N LEU A 76 -24.34 -0.66 -1.18
CA LEU A 76 -24.03 0.49 -2.04
C LEU A 76 -24.30 0.12 -3.50
N GLU A 77 -24.91 1.02 -4.24
CA GLU A 77 -24.96 0.93 -5.69
C GLU A 77 -23.60 1.38 -6.27
N ALA A 78 -23.11 0.66 -7.27
CA ALA A 78 -21.83 0.97 -7.90
C ALA A 78 -21.74 0.43 -9.32
N ASP A 79 -21.29 1.26 -10.23
CA ASP A 79 -20.99 0.88 -11.63
C ASP A 79 -19.53 0.43 -11.80
N LEU A 80 -18.65 0.83 -10.87
CA LEU A 80 -17.23 0.50 -10.85
C LEU A 80 -16.74 0.34 -9.41
N VAL A 81 -15.91 -0.66 -9.17
CA VAL A 81 -15.20 -0.85 -7.89
C VAL A 81 -13.70 -0.90 -8.14
N LEU A 82 -12.96 -0.03 -7.47
CA LEU A 82 -11.51 -0.02 -7.47
C LEU A 82 -10.99 -0.60 -6.15
N MET A 83 -10.24 -1.69 -6.25
CA MET A 83 -9.66 -2.37 -5.10
C MET A 83 -8.32 -1.71 -4.71
N ALA A 84 -8.31 -0.90 -3.66
CA ALA A 84 -7.14 -0.22 -3.13
C ALA A 84 -6.77 -0.75 -1.72
N ILE A 85 -6.67 -2.08 -1.58
CA ILE A 85 -6.52 -2.79 -0.29
C ILE A 85 -5.07 -3.11 0.07
N GLY A 86 -4.11 -2.53 -0.64
CA GLY A 86 -2.68 -2.80 -0.46
C GLY A 86 -2.22 -4.04 -1.23
N GLN A 87 -1.00 -4.45 -0.97
CA GLN A 87 -0.34 -5.57 -1.63
C GLN A 87 0.23 -6.54 -0.60
N SER A 88 0.31 -7.80 -0.97
CA SER A 88 1.01 -8.81 -0.16
C SER A 88 2.51 -8.71 -0.36
N LYS A 89 3.26 -8.85 0.72
CA LYS A 89 4.73 -8.93 0.65
C LYS A 89 5.13 -10.26 -0.01
N LEU A 90 6.02 -10.19 -0.99
CA LEU A 90 6.42 -11.35 -1.79
C LEU A 90 7.68 -12.05 -1.25
N ASN A 91 7.95 -11.95 0.05
CA ASN A 91 9.12 -12.55 0.70
C ASN A 91 9.20 -14.08 0.51
N ALA A 92 8.10 -14.76 0.32
CA ALA A 92 8.09 -16.19 -0.01
C ALA A 92 8.85 -16.52 -1.32
N MET A 93 8.92 -15.60 -2.27
CA MET A 93 9.71 -15.77 -3.50
C MET A 93 11.21 -15.91 -3.24
N PHE A 94 11.67 -15.41 -2.10
CA PHE A 94 13.07 -15.40 -1.71
C PHE A 94 13.44 -16.48 -0.69
N ALA A 95 12.52 -17.40 -0.36
CA ALA A 95 12.74 -18.43 0.65
C ALA A 95 13.96 -19.32 0.38
N GLY A 96 14.37 -19.47 -0.90
CA GLY A 96 15.58 -20.21 -1.31
C GLY A 96 16.86 -19.38 -1.42
N PHE A 97 16.81 -18.08 -1.15
CA PHE A 97 17.94 -17.16 -1.30
C PHE A 97 18.68 -16.99 0.02
N HIS A 98 19.65 -17.90 0.30
CA HIS A 98 20.48 -17.79 1.51
C HIS A 98 21.26 -16.46 1.53
N GLY A 99 21.34 -15.87 2.73
CA GLY A 99 22.04 -14.60 2.96
C GLY A 99 21.25 -13.34 2.66
N VAL A 100 19.94 -13.49 2.36
CA VAL A 100 18.98 -12.36 2.38
C VAL A 100 18.08 -12.54 3.60
N GLU A 101 18.13 -11.60 4.50
CA GLU A 101 17.30 -11.59 5.71
C GLU A 101 16.05 -10.72 5.53
N PHE A 102 15.01 -11.07 6.26
CA PHE A 102 13.73 -10.35 6.26
C PHE A 102 13.37 -9.92 7.68
N ASP A 103 12.80 -8.73 7.78
CA ASP A 103 12.18 -8.21 8.98
C ASP A 103 10.77 -7.74 8.63
N HIS A 104 9.74 -8.29 9.31
CA HIS A 104 8.33 -8.02 9.03
C HIS A 104 7.96 -8.11 7.52
N GLY A 105 8.62 -9.00 6.78
CA GLY A 105 8.42 -9.23 5.35
C GLY A 105 9.11 -8.20 4.43
N GLN A 106 9.97 -7.36 4.97
CA GLN A 106 10.86 -6.45 4.24
C GLN A 106 12.27 -7.04 4.16
N ILE A 107 12.98 -6.75 3.07
CA ILE A 107 14.39 -7.14 2.94
C ILE A 107 15.21 -6.24 3.87
N ARG A 108 16.00 -6.85 4.77
CA ARG A 108 16.96 -6.11 5.59
C ARG A 108 18.13 -5.68 4.74
N VAL A 109 18.47 -4.40 4.84
CA VAL A 109 19.63 -3.81 4.15
C VAL A 109 20.39 -2.89 5.11
N ASN A 110 21.68 -2.68 4.83
CA ASN A 110 22.43 -1.62 5.49
C ASN A 110 22.13 -0.25 4.82
N HIS A 111 22.80 0.81 5.29
CA HIS A 111 22.62 2.17 4.75
C HIS A 111 22.90 2.28 3.24
N HIS A 112 23.72 1.39 2.68
CA HIS A 112 24.10 1.34 1.27
C HIS A 112 23.19 0.43 0.44
N GLY A 113 22.12 -0.10 0.99
CA GLY A 113 21.22 -1.02 0.32
C GLY A 113 21.75 -2.45 0.20
N PHE A 114 22.88 -2.80 0.82
CA PHE A 114 23.44 -4.16 0.79
C PHE A 114 22.64 -5.11 1.68
N THR A 115 22.25 -6.27 1.12
CA THR A 115 21.36 -7.24 1.79
C THR A 115 22.09 -8.22 2.71
N GLY A 116 23.42 -8.20 2.76
CA GLY A 116 24.23 -9.24 3.40
C GLY A 116 24.70 -10.32 2.43
N ARG A 117 24.00 -10.55 1.32
CA ARG A 117 24.38 -11.50 0.28
C ARG A 117 25.25 -10.82 -0.77
N LYS A 118 26.44 -11.35 -1.05
CA LYS A 118 27.37 -10.79 -2.02
C LYS A 118 26.73 -10.55 -3.39
N GLY A 119 26.82 -9.30 -3.87
CA GLY A 119 26.27 -8.87 -5.16
C GLY A 119 24.79 -8.55 -5.15
N TRP A 120 24.11 -8.59 -3.97
CA TRP A 120 22.68 -8.32 -3.84
C TRP A 120 22.43 -7.04 -3.07
N TYR A 121 21.68 -6.13 -3.68
CA TYR A 121 21.28 -4.86 -3.12
C TYR A 121 19.76 -4.68 -3.28
N ALA A 122 19.14 -3.94 -2.38
CA ALA A 122 17.72 -3.64 -2.44
C ALA A 122 17.45 -2.23 -1.93
N GLY A 123 16.32 -1.66 -2.37
CA GLY A 123 15.84 -0.35 -1.94
C GLY A 123 14.40 -0.14 -2.39
N GLY A 124 13.74 0.89 -1.87
CA GLY A 124 12.34 1.20 -2.13
C GLY A 124 11.40 0.34 -1.27
N ASP A 125 10.19 0.13 -1.76
CA ASP A 125 9.08 -0.47 -1.01
C ASP A 125 9.40 -1.84 -0.40
N CYS A 126 10.28 -2.60 -1.03
CA CYS A 126 10.70 -3.90 -0.51
C CYS A 126 11.58 -3.82 0.75
N THR A 127 12.11 -2.63 1.09
CA THR A 127 12.95 -2.40 2.26
C THR A 127 12.36 -1.43 3.27
N ASN A 128 11.44 -0.54 2.85
CA ASN A 128 10.96 0.59 3.65
C ASN A 128 9.44 0.62 3.90
N ASP A 129 8.72 -0.44 3.54
CA ASP A 129 7.26 -0.62 3.73
C ASP A 129 6.38 0.33 2.90
N GLY A 130 6.86 0.78 1.75
CA GLY A 130 6.08 1.62 0.85
C GLY A 130 6.04 3.07 1.30
N LYS A 131 7.15 3.77 1.07
CA LYS A 131 7.26 5.22 1.22
C LYS A 131 7.01 5.92 -0.11
N GLU A 132 7.37 7.17 -0.19
CA GLU A 132 7.22 7.97 -1.40
C GLU A 132 8.26 7.61 -2.47
N VAL A 133 7.96 7.94 -3.73
CA VAL A 133 8.85 7.77 -4.89
C VAL A 133 10.24 8.36 -4.64
N VAL A 134 10.32 9.52 -3.99
CA VAL A 134 11.59 10.18 -3.66
C VAL A 134 12.45 9.34 -2.72
N ASN A 135 11.85 8.58 -1.80
CA ASN A 135 12.56 7.66 -0.93
C ASN A 135 13.13 6.48 -1.73
N ALA A 136 12.31 5.88 -2.59
CA ALA A 136 12.74 4.77 -3.44
C ALA A 136 13.89 5.19 -4.38
N ALA A 137 13.79 6.37 -5.00
CA ALA A 137 14.84 6.93 -5.85
C ALA A 137 16.14 7.19 -5.08
N ALA A 138 16.06 7.74 -3.86
CA ALA A 138 17.22 7.98 -3.02
C ALA A 138 17.90 6.68 -2.57
N GLU A 139 17.13 5.66 -2.21
CA GLU A 139 17.64 4.34 -1.83
C GLU A 139 18.30 3.63 -3.02
N GLY A 140 17.66 3.66 -4.19
CA GLY A 140 18.23 3.12 -5.42
C GLY A 140 19.56 3.80 -5.80
N LYS A 141 19.63 5.14 -5.66
CA LYS A 141 20.86 5.89 -5.91
C LYS A 141 21.99 5.49 -4.94
N ARG A 142 21.69 5.33 -3.64
CA ARG A 142 22.68 4.87 -2.67
C ARG A 142 23.19 3.47 -2.98
N ALA A 143 22.30 2.55 -3.34
CA ALA A 143 22.66 1.21 -3.75
C ALA A 143 23.54 1.22 -5.01
N ALA A 144 23.20 2.02 -6.02
CA ALA A 144 23.99 2.14 -7.24
C ALA A 144 25.42 2.65 -6.98
N HIS A 145 25.59 3.66 -6.12
CA HIS A 145 26.91 4.15 -5.73
C HIS A 145 27.73 3.08 -5.00
N ALA A 146 27.08 2.30 -4.12
CA ALA A 146 27.77 1.21 -3.42
C ALA A 146 28.18 0.09 -4.35
N ILE A 147 27.34 -0.26 -5.34
CA ILE A 147 27.68 -1.24 -6.38
C ILE A 147 28.87 -0.76 -7.22
N ASP A 148 28.83 0.51 -7.66
CA ASP A 148 29.90 1.11 -8.44
C ASP A 148 31.23 1.09 -7.68
N ALA A 149 31.24 1.48 -6.41
CA ALA A 149 32.43 1.44 -5.55
C ALA A 149 33.01 0.02 -5.44
N VAL A 150 32.17 -0.99 -5.30
CA VAL A 150 32.61 -2.39 -5.23
C VAL A 150 33.20 -2.86 -6.57
N LEU A 151 32.56 -2.54 -7.69
CA LEU A 151 32.98 -2.95 -9.02
C LEU A 151 34.24 -2.23 -9.49
N SER A 152 34.39 -0.96 -9.12
CA SER A 152 35.56 -0.13 -9.44
C SER A 152 36.77 -0.39 -8.56
N GLY A 153 36.66 -1.28 -7.56
CA GLY A 153 37.73 -1.55 -6.57
C GLY A 153 38.00 -0.38 -5.61
N ALA A 154 37.12 0.62 -5.58
CA ALA A 154 37.19 1.71 -4.63
C ALA A 154 36.72 1.21 -3.25
N HIS A 155 37.64 0.75 -2.41
CA HIS A 155 37.34 0.41 -1.03
C HIS A 155 37.01 1.67 -0.24
N HIS A 156 35.74 1.99 -0.09
CA HIS A 156 35.31 2.85 0.99
C HIS A 156 35.33 1.99 2.28
N HIS A 157 36.34 2.24 3.10
CA HIS A 157 36.31 1.82 4.50
C HIS A 157 35.10 2.52 5.15
N ALA A 158 34.06 1.73 5.54
CA ALA A 158 32.97 2.17 6.39
C ALA A 158 33.39 1.99 7.84
#